data_a4833b14d0643bb217044aac3204549e
#
_entry.id   a4833b14d0643bb217044aac3204549e
#
_cell.length_a   1.000
_cell.length_b   1.000
_cell.length_c   1.000
_cell.angle_alpha   90.00
_cell.angle_beta   90.00
_cell.angle_gamma   90.00
#
_symmetry.space_group_name_H-M   'P 1'
#
loop_
_entity.id
_entity.type
_entity.pdbx_description
1 polymer ?
#
loop_
_entity_poly.entity_id
_entity_poly.type
_entity_poly.pdbx_seq_one_letter_code
_entity_poly.pdbx_strand_id
1 'polypeptide(L)'
;MKVYRTAAITAVWRSMSNLDEYSVKHVNLPSRFLAYILGILDPNSVATISERTRIIDSAIKKINPKCIVEIGAGFSSRQEKFENIKFYELDLPYFQKFKKNVISFEIGKDKLKLKTKDALFIVEGVTMYLQKEQVLSLLKQIRKYNGHILIDFFSKEQSTKKKSMREKLFKILFKLIIKRNYLFDYRIDSIQDGINLFKKSGYKNIKYLEYKIPKTLDVLFYAQL
;
A
#
# COMPACT_ATOMS: atom_id res chain seq x y z
N MET A 1 -16.28 7.28 -0.34
CA MET A 1 -16.93 5.95 -0.52
C MET A 1 -16.14 4.96 -1.41
N LYS A 2 -15.37 5.42 -2.42
CA LYS A 2 -14.67 4.52 -3.39
C LYS A 2 -13.39 3.87 -2.81
N VAL A 3 -12.58 4.62 -2.07
CA VAL A 3 -11.33 4.13 -1.45
C VAL A 3 -11.59 3.10 -0.36
N TYR A 4 -12.71 3.20 0.36
CA TYR A 4 -13.15 2.19 1.32
C TYR A 4 -13.22 0.78 0.72
N ARG A 5 -13.75 0.65 -0.50
CA ARG A 5 -13.95 -0.68 -1.12
C ARG A 5 -12.63 -1.36 -1.44
N THR A 6 -11.64 -0.62 -1.95
CA THR A 6 -10.31 -1.19 -2.20
C THR A 6 -9.58 -1.54 -0.91
N ALA A 7 -9.64 -0.68 0.10
CA ALA A 7 -9.11 -0.98 1.42
C ALA A 7 -9.77 -2.22 2.05
N ALA A 8 -11.10 -2.37 1.90
CA ALA A 8 -11.84 -3.54 2.38
C ALA A 8 -11.42 -4.82 1.65
N ILE A 9 -11.25 -4.77 0.33
CA ILE A 9 -10.78 -5.92 -0.46
C ILE A 9 -9.37 -6.33 0.01
N THR A 10 -8.45 -5.40 0.13
CA THR A 10 -7.09 -5.66 0.58
C THR A 10 -7.06 -6.26 1.99
N ALA A 11 -7.87 -5.73 2.92
CA ALA A 11 -7.98 -6.25 4.27
C ALA A 11 -8.45 -7.72 4.30
N VAL A 12 -9.49 -8.05 3.53
CA VAL A 12 -10.00 -9.43 3.43
C VAL A 12 -8.94 -10.36 2.83
N TRP A 13 -8.22 -9.93 1.80
CA TRP A 13 -7.20 -10.76 1.16
C TRP A 13 -5.99 -11.01 2.07
N ARG A 14 -5.60 -10.05 2.92
CA ARG A 14 -4.60 -10.27 3.98
C ARG A 14 -5.09 -11.29 5.01
N SER A 15 -6.34 -11.19 5.42
CA SER A 15 -6.96 -12.13 6.37
C SER A 15 -7.07 -13.56 5.78
N MET A 16 -7.43 -13.71 4.50
CA MET A 16 -7.45 -15.00 3.81
C MET A 16 -6.09 -15.73 3.84
N SER A 17 -5.02 -15.00 4.05
CA SER A 17 -3.64 -15.50 4.10
C SER A 17 -3.10 -15.61 5.53
N ASN A 18 -3.93 -15.43 6.55
CA ASN A 18 -3.59 -15.44 7.98
C ASN A 18 -2.47 -14.44 8.35
N LEU A 19 -2.41 -13.32 7.63
CA LEU A 19 -1.37 -12.31 7.83
C LEU A 19 -1.84 -11.12 8.65
N ASP A 20 -3.14 -10.84 8.59
CA ASP A 20 -3.73 -9.67 9.22
C ASP A 20 -5.22 -9.95 9.53
N GLU A 21 -5.48 -10.78 10.53
CA GLU A 21 -6.83 -11.20 10.91
C GLU A 21 -7.67 -10.04 11.46
N TYR A 22 -7.03 -9.08 12.11
CA TYR A 22 -7.72 -7.91 12.68
C TYR A 22 -8.16 -6.90 11.63
N SER A 23 -7.54 -6.89 10.45
CA SER A 23 -7.84 -5.92 9.39
C SER A 23 -9.30 -5.98 8.92
N VAL A 24 -9.94 -7.15 8.99
CA VAL A 24 -11.35 -7.34 8.60
C VAL A 24 -12.35 -6.83 9.64
N LYS A 25 -11.92 -6.51 10.85
CA LYS A 25 -12.79 -6.07 11.95
C LYS A 25 -13.69 -4.89 11.55
N HIS A 26 -13.17 -3.98 10.75
CA HIS A 26 -13.86 -2.78 10.29
C HIS A 26 -14.56 -2.94 8.93
N VAL A 27 -14.51 -4.13 8.33
CA VAL A 27 -15.12 -4.43 7.02
C VAL A 27 -16.50 -5.05 7.24
N ASN A 28 -17.55 -4.47 6.64
CA ASN A 28 -18.90 -5.02 6.74
C ASN A 28 -19.05 -6.36 5.97
N LEU A 29 -20.01 -7.17 6.38
CA LEU A 29 -20.24 -8.52 5.82
C LEU A 29 -20.41 -8.54 4.29
N PRO A 30 -21.22 -7.67 3.65
CA PRO A 30 -21.32 -7.67 2.20
C PRO A 30 -20.00 -7.40 1.49
N SER A 31 -19.18 -6.48 2.03
CA SER A 31 -17.84 -6.20 1.47
C SER A 31 -16.87 -7.35 1.67
N ARG A 32 -16.98 -8.09 2.80
CA ARG A 32 -16.17 -9.31 3.03
C ARG A 32 -16.51 -10.39 2.01
N PHE A 33 -17.79 -10.68 1.83
CA PHE A 33 -18.25 -11.68 0.88
C PHE A 33 -17.81 -11.37 -0.55
N LEU A 34 -17.96 -10.10 -0.95
CA LEU A 34 -17.55 -9.64 -2.27
C LEU A 34 -16.04 -9.75 -2.47
N ALA A 35 -15.25 -9.33 -1.49
CA ALA A 35 -13.78 -9.44 -1.54
C ALA A 35 -13.32 -10.90 -1.60
N TYR A 36 -14.00 -11.80 -0.91
CA TYR A 36 -13.74 -13.24 -0.95
C TYR A 36 -13.96 -13.80 -2.37
N ILE A 37 -15.10 -13.50 -2.98
CA ILE A 37 -15.37 -13.90 -4.38
C ILE A 37 -14.30 -13.37 -5.34
N LEU A 38 -13.92 -12.10 -5.20
CA LEU A 38 -12.86 -11.52 -6.03
C LEU A 38 -11.52 -12.22 -5.81
N GLY A 39 -11.20 -12.63 -4.59
CA GLY A 39 -9.97 -13.39 -4.28
C GLY A 39 -9.95 -14.78 -4.93
N ILE A 40 -11.10 -15.46 -4.98
CA ILE A 40 -11.22 -16.73 -5.72
C ILE A 40 -11.01 -16.52 -7.23
N LEU A 41 -11.51 -15.43 -7.78
CA LEU A 41 -11.37 -15.12 -9.21
C LEU A 41 -9.95 -14.70 -9.61
N ASP A 42 -9.23 -14.05 -8.69
CA ASP A 42 -7.84 -13.61 -8.91
C ASP A 42 -6.92 -13.98 -7.74
N PRO A 43 -6.56 -15.25 -7.59
CA PRO A 43 -5.66 -15.72 -6.54
C PRO A 43 -4.25 -15.12 -6.64
N ASN A 44 -3.83 -14.69 -7.84
CA ASN A 44 -2.53 -14.02 -8.02
C ASN A 44 -2.48 -12.67 -7.30
N SER A 45 -3.56 -11.89 -7.34
CA SER A 45 -3.63 -10.63 -6.58
C SER A 45 -3.65 -10.88 -5.07
N VAL A 46 -4.33 -11.93 -4.60
CA VAL A 46 -4.28 -12.35 -3.17
C VAL A 46 -2.86 -12.70 -2.78
N ALA A 47 -2.19 -13.55 -3.56
CA ALA A 47 -0.81 -13.94 -3.32
C ALA A 47 0.15 -12.74 -3.31
N THR A 48 -0.01 -11.81 -4.26
CA THR A 48 0.79 -10.58 -4.36
C THR A 48 0.66 -9.71 -3.10
N ILE A 49 -0.58 -9.46 -2.65
CA ILE A 49 -0.83 -8.66 -1.45
C ILE A 49 -0.28 -9.35 -0.21
N SER A 50 -0.42 -10.68 -0.12
CA SER A 50 0.10 -11.48 0.98
C SER A 50 1.63 -11.41 1.04
N GLU A 51 2.30 -11.59 -0.08
CA GLU A 51 3.77 -11.52 -0.14
C GLU A 51 4.28 -10.11 0.19
N ARG A 52 3.65 -9.08 -0.34
CA ARG A 52 3.96 -7.69 0.02
C ARG A 52 3.85 -7.46 1.53
N THR A 53 2.77 -7.93 2.13
CA THR A 53 2.58 -7.83 3.58
C THR A 53 3.70 -8.55 4.35
N ARG A 54 4.08 -9.78 3.94
CA ARG A 54 5.19 -10.53 4.56
C ARG A 54 6.52 -9.80 4.45
N ILE A 55 6.83 -9.23 3.29
CA ILE A 55 8.07 -8.49 3.05
C ILE A 55 8.11 -7.24 3.94
N ILE A 56 7.02 -6.47 4.00
CA ILE A 56 6.94 -5.28 4.85
C ILE A 56 7.08 -5.66 6.32
N ASP A 57 6.35 -6.66 6.81
CA ASP A 57 6.41 -7.09 8.21
C ASP A 57 7.79 -7.66 8.58
N SER A 58 8.45 -8.35 7.65
CA SER A 58 9.83 -8.81 7.84
C SER A 58 10.82 -7.65 7.90
N ALA A 59 10.61 -6.63 7.07
CA ALA A 59 11.43 -5.41 7.11
C ALA A 59 11.23 -4.64 8.41
N ILE A 60 10.00 -4.52 8.93
CA ILE A 60 9.71 -3.93 10.25
C ILE A 60 10.51 -4.65 11.35
N LYS A 61 10.44 -5.99 11.38
CA LYS A 61 11.18 -6.80 12.37
C LYS A 61 12.70 -6.61 12.27
N LYS A 62 13.23 -6.53 11.03
CA LYS A 62 14.67 -6.36 10.78
C LYS A 62 15.18 -4.96 11.14
N ILE A 63 14.42 -3.93 10.80
CA ILE A 63 14.75 -2.52 11.06
C ILE A 63 14.55 -2.21 12.54
N ASN A 64 13.56 -2.84 13.18
CA ASN A 64 13.14 -2.61 14.56
C ASN A 64 12.99 -1.10 14.88
N PRO A 65 12.15 -0.38 14.14
CA PRO A 65 12.02 1.07 14.26
C PRO A 65 11.31 1.43 15.58
N LYS A 66 11.69 2.54 16.18
CA LYS A 66 10.98 3.08 17.38
C LYS A 66 9.60 3.67 17.00
N CYS A 67 9.42 4.04 15.75
CA CYS A 67 8.22 4.68 15.28
C CYS A 67 7.93 4.26 13.84
N ILE A 68 6.66 3.96 13.55
CA ILE A 68 6.15 3.70 12.21
C ILE A 68 5.13 4.78 11.84
N VAL A 69 5.19 5.23 10.60
CA VAL A 69 4.21 6.14 10.00
C VAL A 69 3.60 5.44 8.80
N GLU A 70 2.37 4.98 8.91
CA GLU A 70 1.61 4.35 7.82
C GLU A 70 0.79 5.41 7.10
N ILE A 71 1.11 5.70 5.83
CA ILE A 71 0.39 6.67 5.00
C ILE A 71 -0.51 5.93 4.03
N GLY A 72 -1.82 6.20 4.11
CA GLY A 72 -2.85 5.40 3.46
C GLY A 72 -3.08 4.08 4.20
N ALA A 73 -3.13 4.14 5.54
CA ALA A 73 -3.22 2.97 6.42
C ALA A 73 -4.45 2.09 6.15
N GLY A 74 -5.55 2.66 5.65
CA GLY A 74 -6.78 1.92 5.36
C GLY A 74 -7.24 1.11 6.56
N PHE A 75 -7.41 -0.19 6.36
CA PHE A 75 -7.74 -1.16 7.41
C PHE A 75 -6.55 -2.01 7.85
N SER A 76 -5.32 -1.54 7.69
CA SER A 76 -4.15 -2.19 8.28
C SER A 76 -4.31 -2.32 9.79
N SER A 77 -3.91 -3.46 10.36
CA SER A 77 -3.85 -3.67 11.81
C SER A 77 -2.42 -3.93 12.29
N ARG A 78 -1.43 -3.34 11.59
CA ARG A 78 -0.03 -3.48 12.02
C ARG A 78 0.23 -2.88 13.39
N GLN A 79 -0.53 -1.85 13.77
CA GLN A 79 -0.44 -1.28 15.10
C GLN A 79 -0.73 -2.34 16.18
N GLU A 80 -1.73 -3.20 15.97
CA GLU A 80 -2.06 -4.29 16.88
C GLU A 80 -1.03 -5.42 16.84
N LYS A 81 -0.39 -5.63 15.69
CA LYS A 81 0.64 -6.67 15.51
C LYS A 81 1.99 -6.28 16.11
N PHE A 82 2.32 -5.00 16.14
CA PHE A 82 3.60 -4.45 16.59
C PHE A 82 3.39 -3.49 17.77
N GLU A 83 2.76 -3.97 18.84
CA GLU A 83 2.31 -3.18 20.00
C GLU A 83 3.43 -2.37 20.70
N ASN A 84 4.67 -2.85 20.63
CA ASN A 84 5.83 -2.17 21.23
C ASN A 84 6.40 -1.03 20.38
N ILE A 85 5.84 -0.78 19.20
CA ILE A 85 6.28 0.27 18.29
C ILE A 85 5.23 1.39 18.30
N LYS A 86 5.69 2.65 18.37
CA LYS A 86 4.80 3.79 18.23
C LYS A 86 4.29 3.90 16.81
N PHE A 87 2.96 3.96 16.62
CA PHE A 87 2.34 4.11 15.30
C PHE A 87 1.69 5.48 15.14
N TYR A 88 1.83 6.02 13.91
CA TYR A 88 0.99 7.07 13.35
C TYR A 88 0.34 6.53 12.09
N GLU A 89 -0.97 6.40 12.09
CA GLU A 89 -1.76 6.03 10.93
C GLU A 89 -2.36 7.27 10.28
N LEU A 90 -2.01 7.52 9.02
CA LEU A 90 -2.49 8.65 8.24
C LEU A 90 -3.36 8.14 7.09
N ASP A 91 -4.55 8.70 6.95
CA ASP A 91 -5.44 8.38 5.83
C ASP A 91 -6.44 9.52 5.58
N LEU A 92 -7.27 9.40 4.56
CA LEU A 92 -8.35 10.32 4.27
C LEU A 92 -9.30 10.46 5.48
N PRO A 93 -9.90 11.64 5.71
CA PRO A 93 -10.80 11.89 6.86
C PRO A 93 -11.90 10.84 7.03
N TYR A 94 -12.30 10.22 5.93
CA TYR A 94 -13.33 9.18 5.91
C TYR A 94 -12.99 7.98 6.80
N PHE A 95 -11.70 7.61 6.93
CA PHE A 95 -11.27 6.44 7.71
C PHE A 95 -11.36 6.65 9.23
N GLN A 96 -11.45 7.89 9.70
CA GLN A 96 -11.68 8.20 11.12
C GLN A 96 -13.02 7.62 11.65
N LYS A 97 -13.98 7.34 10.76
CA LYS A 97 -15.24 6.67 11.11
C LYS A 97 -15.05 5.21 11.55
N PHE A 98 -13.96 4.59 11.15
CA PHE A 98 -13.66 3.18 11.42
C PHE A 98 -12.53 3.00 12.43
N LYS A 99 -11.55 3.90 12.41
CA LYS A 99 -10.35 3.85 13.26
C LYS A 99 -10.17 5.23 13.91
N LYS A 100 -10.42 5.32 15.23
CA LYS A 100 -10.44 6.59 15.96
C LYS A 100 -9.10 7.34 15.97
N ASN A 101 -7.98 6.61 15.90
CA ASN A 101 -6.62 7.18 16.00
C ASN A 101 -6.03 7.58 14.65
N VAL A 102 -6.77 7.43 13.54
CA VAL A 102 -6.30 7.84 12.21
C VAL A 102 -6.21 9.36 12.14
N ILE A 103 -5.04 9.85 11.78
CA ILE A 103 -4.78 11.26 11.50
C ILE A 103 -5.26 11.55 10.08
N SER A 104 -6.15 12.54 9.95
CA SER A 104 -6.60 12.99 8.62
C SER A 104 -5.43 13.56 7.82
N PHE A 105 -5.21 12.98 6.64
CA PHE A 105 -4.14 13.40 5.74
C PHE A 105 -4.49 13.07 4.28
N GLU A 106 -4.54 14.09 3.44
CA GLU A 106 -4.75 13.94 2.00
C GLU A 106 -3.46 14.29 1.23
N ILE A 107 -2.86 13.30 0.59
CA ILE A 107 -1.61 13.46 -0.17
C ILE A 107 -1.84 14.46 -1.32
N GLY A 108 -0.95 15.43 -1.43
CA GLY A 108 -1.03 16.49 -2.43
C GLY A 108 -1.81 17.73 -1.99
N LYS A 109 -2.57 17.65 -0.87
CA LYS A 109 -3.24 18.80 -0.26
C LYS A 109 -2.62 19.19 1.07
N ASP A 110 -2.37 18.20 1.93
CA ASP A 110 -1.88 18.44 3.27
C ASP A 110 -0.35 18.40 3.35
N LYS A 111 0.19 19.11 4.32
CA LYS A 111 1.60 19.01 4.71
C LYS A 111 1.77 18.02 5.84
N LEU A 112 2.72 17.11 5.68
CA LEU A 112 3.08 16.15 6.73
C LEU A 112 3.66 16.90 7.94
N LYS A 113 3.00 16.75 9.10
CA LYS A 113 3.39 17.40 10.36
C LYS A 113 3.36 16.36 11.49
N LEU A 114 4.50 15.77 11.78
CA LEU A 114 4.65 14.75 12.81
C LEU A 114 5.73 15.15 13.81
N LYS A 115 5.53 14.83 15.08
CA LYS A 115 6.52 15.00 16.13
C LYS A 115 7.37 13.73 16.26
N THR A 116 8.06 13.35 15.18
CA THR A 116 8.96 12.20 15.16
C THR A 116 10.13 12.45 14.21
N LYS A 117 11.24 11.76 14.46
CA LYS A 117 12.40 11.64 13.57
C LYS A 117 12.77 10.17 13.51
N ASP A 118 13.54 9.78 12.50
CA ASP A 118 14.06 8.41 12.32
C ASP A 118 12.95 7.34 12.31
N ALA A 119 11.77 7.69 11.77
CA ALA A 119 10.65 6.78 11.64
C ALA A 119 10.78 5.90 10.39
N LEU A 120 10.16 4.72 10.43
CA LEU A 120 9.89 3.94 9.23
C LEU A 120 8.55 4.41 8.62
N PHE A 121 8.60 4.98 7.44
CA PHE A 121 7.42 5.31 6.66
C PHE A 121 6.99 4.14 5.80
N ILE A 122 5.71 3.80 5.84
CA ILE A 122 5.10 2.75 5.01
C ILE A 122 4.02 3.41 4.14
N VAL A 123 4.14 3.24 2.82
CA VAL A 123 3.17 3.73 1.83
C VAL A 123 2.78 2.53 0.98
N GLU A 124 1.74 1.81 1.40
CA GLU A 124 1.32 0.55 0.80
C GLU A 124 -0.03 0.66 0.09
N GLY A 125 -0.06 0.33 -1.21
CA GLY A 125 -1.29 0.32 -2.01
C GLY A 125 -1.87 1.71 -2.27
N VAL A 126 -1.05 2.75 -2.25
CA VAL A 126 -1.46 4.17 -2.33
C VAL A 126 -1.02 4.83 -3.62
N THR A 127 0.21 4.57 -4.08
CA THR A 127 0.82 5.29 -5.20
C THR A 127 0.02 5.20 -6.49
N MET A 128 -0.70 4.09 -6.68
CA MET A 128 -1.57 3.85 -7.82
C MET A 128 -2.76 4.84 -7.94
N TYR A 129 -3.06 5.58 -6.89
CA TYR A 129 -4.15 6.59 -6.86
C TYR A 129 -3.64 8.02 -6.98
N LEU A 130 -2.32 8.21 -7.09
CA LEU A 130 -1.66 9.52 -7.09
C LEU A 130 -1.17 9.88 -8.49
N GLN A 131 -0.98 11.18 -8.71
CA GLN A 131 -0.21 11.68 -9.84
C GLN A 131 1.29 11.65 -9.50
N LYS A 132 2.15 11.64 -10.51
CA LYS A 132 3.62 11.61 -10.34
C LYS A 132 4.13 12.72 -9.43
N GLU A 133 3.58 13.93 -9.60
CA GLU A 133 3.92 15.12 -8.82
C GLU A 133 3.56 14.97 -7.34
N GLN A 134 2.43 14.32 -7.05
CA GLN A 134 2.00 14.02 -5.68
C GLN A 134 2.94 13.01 -5.02
N VAL A 135 3.37 11.99 -5.75
CA VAL A 135 4.36 11.01 -5.25
C VAL A 135 5.69 11.70 -4.96
N LEU A 136 6.20 12.54 -5.88
CA LEU A 136 7.43 13.32 -5.68
C LEU A 136 7.33 14.26 -4.48
N SER A 137 6.19 14.93 -4.33
CA SER A 137 5.93 15.81 -3.18
C SER A 137 5.92 15.02 -1.87
N LEU A 138 5.27 13.86 -1.84
CA LEU A 138 5.23 12.97 -0.67
C LEU A 138 6.64 12.51 -0.28
N LEU A 139 7.43 12.00 -1.23
CA LEU A 139 8.81 11.58 -0.99
C LEU A 139 9.67 12.70 -0.40
N LYS A 140 9.57 13.93 -0.96
CA LYS A 140 10.27 15.10 -0.44
C LYS A 140 9.80 15.51 0.97
N GLN A 141 8.54 15.31 1.31
CA GLN A 141 8.02 15.56 2.65
C GLN A 141 8.56 14.53 3.66
N ILE A 142 8.51 13.23 3.31
CA ILE A 142 9.00 12.14 4.16
C ILE A 142 10.50 12.30 4.44
N ARG A 143 11.28 12.70 3.44
CA ARG A 143 12.72 12.94 3.57
C ARG A 143 13.10 13.85 4.73
N LYS A 144 12.25 14.84 5.06
CA LYS A 144 12.50 15.79 6.17
C LYS A 144 12.57 15.13 7.55
N TYR A 145 12.09 13.90 7.67
CA TYR A 145 12.06 13.14 8.92
C TYR A 145 13.26 12.21 9.10
N ASN A 146 14.21 12.21 8.16
CA ASN A 146 15.49 11.49 8.25
C ASN A 146 15.34 9.98 8.54
N GLY A 147 14.28 9.36 8.02
CA GLY A 147 13.91 7.98 8.32
C GLY A 147 14.07 7.02 7.14
N HIS A 148 13.51 5.84 7.32
CA HIS A 148 13.41 4.81 6.31
C HIS A 148 12.05 4.89 5.60
N ILE A 149 11.96 4.43 4.36
CA ILE A 149 10.69 4.32 3.64
C ILE A 149 10.55 2.94 2.98
N LEU A 150 9.36 2.37 3.11
CA LEU A 150 8.86 1.24 2.32
C LEU A 150 7.68 1.73 1.50
N ILE A 151 7.76 1.62 0.18
CA ILE A 151 6.72 2.11 -0.71
C ILE A 151 6.57 1.20 -1.92
N ASP A 152 5.34 0.88 -2.28
CA ASP A 152 5.05 0.09 -3.47
C ASP A 152 4.60 0.95 -4.66
N PHE A 153 4.89 0.45 -5.85
CA PHE A 153 4.42 0.98 -7.12
C PHE A 153 3.86 -0.14 -7.99
N PHE A 154 3.02 0.23 -8.94
CA PHE A 154 2.68 -0.65 -10.06
C PHE A 154 3.65 -0.40 -11.20
N SER A 155 4.20 -1.50 -11.79
CA SER A 155 5.08 -1.44 -12.96
C SER A 155 4.32 -1.78 -14.24
N LYS A 156 4.64 -1.07 -15.32
CA LYS A 156 4.13 -1.38 -16.66
C LYS A 156 4.82 -2.60 -17.26
N GLU A 157 6.08 -2.81 -16.93
CA GLU A 157 6.95 -3.83 -17.50
C GLU A 157 6.42 -5.27 -17.33
N GLN A 158 5.65 -5.51 -16.27
CA GLN A 158 5.10 -6.82 -15.95
C GLN A 158 3.71 -7.10 -16.56
N SER A 159 3.17 -6.17 -17.36
CA SER A 159 1.77 -6.20 -17.85
C SER A 159 1.51 -7.02 -19.12
N THR A 160 2.48 -7.71 -19.69
CA THR A 160 2.49 -8.14 -21.11
C THR A 160 1.85 -9.49 -21.45
N LYS A 161 1.15 -10.21 -20.55
CA LYS A 161 0.59 -11.55 -20.85
C LYS A 161 -0.88 -11.58 -21.24
N LYS A 162 -1.25 -12.50 -22.16
CA LYS A 162 -2.64 -12.82 -22.49
C LYS A 162 -3.40 -13.19 -21.21
N LYS A 163 -4.53 -12.49 -20.98
CA LYS A 163 -5.36 -12.65 -19.79
C LYS A 163 -6.30 -13.83 -19.95
N SER A 164 -6.41 -14.66 -18.91
CA SER A 164 -7.39 -15.73 -18.83
C SER A 164 -8.83 -15.18 -18.81
N MET A 165 -9.82 -16.03 -19.11
CA MET A 165 -11.22 -15.66 -19.01
C MET A 165 -11.61 -15.23 -17.59
N ARG A 166 -11.04 -15.88 -16.54
CA ARG A 166 -11.22 -15.52 -15.13
C ARG A 166 -10.72 -14.11 -14.82
N GLU A 167 -9.53 -13.76 -15.32
CA GLU A 167 -8.97 -12.41 -15.15
C GLU A 167 -9.80 -11.33 -15.89
N LYS A 168 -10.41 -11.67 -17.03
CA LYS A 168 -11.34 -10.77 -17.72
C LYS A 168 -12.59 -10.53 -16.87
N LEU A 169 -13.20 -11.60 -16.35
CA LEU A 169 -14.37 -11.53 -15.47
C LEU A 169 -14.06 -10.74 -14.19
N PHE A 170 -12.94 -11.04 -13.53
CA PHE A 170 -12.45 -10.29 -12.39
C PHE A 170 -12.39 -8.78 -12.68
N LYS A 171 -11.79 -8.38 -13.81
CA LYS A 171 -11.67 -6.96 -14.17
C LYS A 171 -13.02 -6.28 -14.37
N ILE A 172 -13.99 -6.96 -14.98
CA ILE A 172 -15.34 -6.43 -15.19
C ILE A 172 -15.99 -6.20 -13.81
N LEU A 173 -16.00 -7.23 -12.96
CA LEU A 173 -16.58 -7.15 -11.62
C LEU A 173 -15.87 -6.09 -10.76
N PHE A 174 -14.55 -6.09 -10.76
CA PHE A 174 -13.75 -5.14 -10.01
C PHE A 174 -14.04 -3.69 -10.45
N LYS A 175 -14.14 -3.44 -11.76
CA LYS A 175 -14.49 -2.13 -12.31
C LYS A 175 -15.90 -1.69 -11.91
N LEU A 176 -16.88 -2.60 -11.94
CA LEU A 176 -18.26 -2.32 -11.51
C LEU A 176 -18.34 -1.99 -10.03
N ILE A 177 -17.58 -2.73 -9.19
CA ILE A 177 -17.58 -2.57 -7.74
C ILE A 177 -16.93 -1.25 -7.34
N ILE A 178 -15.77 -0.93 -7.91
CA ILE A 178 -15.00 0.25 -7.53
C ILE A 178 -15.56 1.51 -8.16
N LYS A 179 -16.30 1.39 -9.26
CA LYS A 179 -16.91 2.53 -10.00
C LYS A 179 -15.90 3.66 -10.26
N ARG A 180 -14.64 3.33 -10.57
CA ARG A 180 -13.57 4.28 -10.82
C ARG A 180 -12.91 3.97 -12.16
N ASN A 181 -12.85 4.97 -13.03
CA ASN A 181 -12.12 4.87 -14.30
C ASN A 181 -10.60 4.99 -14.14
N TYR A 182 -10.13 5.40 -12.95
CA TYR A 182 -8.75 5.76 -12.63
C TYR A 182 -8.13 4.79 -11.61
N LEU A 183 -8.19 3.49 -11.89
CA LEU A 183 -7.30 2.53 -11.25
C LEU A 183 -5.96 2.64 -11.98
N PHE A 184 -4.92 3.02 -11.24
CA PHE A 184 -3.55 3.15 -11.75
C PHE A 184 -3.28 4.46 -12.51
N ASP A 185 -3.54 5.60 -11.88
CA ASP A 185 -3.22 6.93 -12.42
C ASP A 185 -1.70 7.08 -12.62
N TYR A 186 -0.91 6.52 -11.68
CA TYR A 186 0.54 6.49 -11.81
C TYR A 186 1.09 5.06 -11.75
N ARG A 187 1.99 4.78 -12.69
CA ARG A 187 2.79 3.55 -12.78
C ARG A 187 4.21 3.93 -13.15
N ILE A 188 5.18 3.22 -12.59
CA ILE A 188 6.55 3.31 -13.05
C ILE A 188 6.70 2.48 -14.33
N ASP A 189 7.55 2.93 -15.26
CA ASP A 189 7.81 2.21 -16.50
C ASP A 189 8.67 0.97 -16.24
N SER A 190 9.66 1.11 -15.35
CA SER A 190 10.58 0.05 -14.95
C SER A 190 11.03 0.21 -13.49
N ILE A 191 11.72 -0.78 -12.94
CA ILE A 191 12.40 -0.69 -11.63
C ILE A 191 13.38 0.48 -11.63
N GLN A 192 14.10 0.70 -12.74
CA GLN A 192 15.06 1.80 -12.87
C GLN A 192 14.36 3.18 -12.80
N ASP A 193 13.14 3.32 -13.35
CA ASP A 193 12.36 4.55 -13.23
C ASP A 193 11.98 4.81 -11.76
N GLY A 194 11.61 3.78 -11.02
CA GLY A 194 11.39 3.87 -9.57
C GLY A 194 12.64 4.35 -8.83
N ILE A 195 13.81 3.76 -9.09
CA ILE A 195 15.08 4.19 -8.49
C ILE A 195 15.37 5.67 -8.82
N ASN A 196 15.16 6.08 -10.06
CA ASN A 196 15.39 7.47 -10.49
C ASN A 196 14.44 8.45 -9.77
N LEU A 197 13.19 8.04 -9.50
CA LEU A 197 12.24 8.83 -8.73
C LEU A 197 12.75 9.11 -7.31
N PHE A 198 13.29 8.10 -6.63
CA PHE A 198 13.90 8.25 -5.31
C PHE A 198 15.14 9.14 -5.36
N LYS A 199 16.04 8.94 -6.32
CA LYS A 199 17.24 9.79 -6.49
C LYS A 199 16.88 11.26 -6.70
N LYS A 200 15.88 11.55 -7.55
CA LYS A 200 15.35 12.92 -7.75
C LYS A 200 14.74 13.51 -6.47
N SER A 201 14.29 12.67 -5.56
CA SER A 201 13.77 13.08 -4.25
C SER A 201 14.84 13.17 -3.18
N GLY A 202 16.12 12.86 -3.50
CA GLY A 202 17.29 13.00 -2.65
C GLY A 202 17.58 11.80 -1.74
N TYR A 203 17.04 10.62 -2.04
CA TYR A 203 17.39 9.37 -1.37
C TYR A 203 18.65 8.76 -2.00
N LYS A 204 19.47 8.07 -1.19
CA LYS A 204 20.76 7.49 -1.61
C LYS A 204 20.74 5.96 -1.59
N ASN A 205 20.36 5.35 -0.49
CA ASN A 205 20.39 3.90 -0.31
C ASN A 205 19.04 3.31 -0.71
N ILE A 206 18.88 3.04 -2.02
CA ILE A 206 17.64 2.56 -2.61
C ILE A 206 17.78 1.09 -2.94
N LYS A 207 16.88 0.25 -2.44
CA LYS A 207 16.83 -1.18 -2.72
C LYS A 207 15.46 -1.57 -3.25
N TYR A 208 15.43 -2.34 -4.30
CA TYR A 208 14.24 -3.07 -4.73
C TYR A 208 14.13 -4.35 -3.89
N LEU A 209 12.93 -4.60 -3.35
CA LEU A 209 12.61 -5.79 -2.59
C LEU A 209 11.85 -6.76 -3.49
N GLU A 210 12.50 -7.84 -3.86
CA GLU A 210 11.97 -8.80 -4.81
C GLU A 210 10.87 -9.65 -4.19
N TYR A 211 9.79 -9.85 -4.96
CA TYR A 211 8.71 -10.77 -4.61
C TYR A 211 9.08 -12.19 -5.06
N LYS A 212 8.81 -13.18 -4.20
CA LYS A 212 8.98 -14.60 -4.55
C LYS A 212 7.90 -15.11 -5.51
N ILE A 213 6.89 -14.29 -5.80
CA ILE A 213 5.79 -14.64 -6.69
C ILE A 213 6.12 -14.18 -8.10
N PRO A 214 6.17 -15.08 -9.09
CA PRO A 214 6.39 -14.70 -10.47
C PRO A 214 5.20 -13.86 -10.99
N LYS A 215 5.51 -12.78 -11.72
CA LYS A 215 4.54 -11.96 -12.49
C LYS A 215 3.63 -11.04 -11.67
N THR A 216 4.08 -10.54 -10.54
CA THR A 216 3.37 -9.45 -9.87
C THR A 216 3.58 -8.12 -10.60
N LEU A 217 2.54 -7.27 -10.63
CA LEU A 217 2.65 -5.89 -11.10
C LEU A 217 3.23 -4.96 -10.02
N ASP A 218 3.22 -5.42 -8.78
CA ASP A 218 3.72 -4.66 -7.65
C ASP A 218 5.24 -4.69 -7.59
N VAL A 219 5.82 -3.53 -7.29
CA VAL A 219 7.25 -3.32 -7.08
C VAL A 219 7.43 -2.59 -5.75
N LEU A 220 8.10 -3.22 -4.80
CA LEU A 220 8.35 -2.65 -3.48
C LEU A 220 9.77 -2.13 -3.37
N PHE A 221 9.90 -0.88 -2.91
CA PHE A 221 11.18 -0.25 -2.65
C PHE A 221 11.37 0.01 -1.17
N TYR A 222 12.59 -0.19 -0.73
CA TYR A 222 13.12 0.34 0.51
C TYR A 222 14.14 1.42 0.18
N ALA A 223 14.08 2.54 0.86
CA ALA A 223 15.09 3.58 0.73
C ALA A 223 15.39 4.23 2.08
N GLN A 224 16.61 4.74 2.18
CA GLN A 224 17.14 5.47 3.33
C GLN A 224 17.86 6.72 2.83
N LEU A 225 17.95 7.74 3.67
CA LEU A 225 18.70 8.98 3.42
C LEU A 225 20.20 8.80 3.49
#